data_a81b946b05994c947610e8a250f32ab7
#
_entry.id   a81b946b05994c947610e8a250f32ab7
#
_cell.length_a   1.000
_cell.length_b   1.000
_cell.length_c   1.000
_cell.angle_alpha   90.00
_cell.angle_beta   90.00
_cell.angle_gamma   90.00
#
_symmetry.space_group_name_H-M   'P 1'
#
loop_
_entity.id
_entity.type
_entity.pdbx_description
1 polymer ?
#
loop_
_entity_poly.entity_id
_entity_poly.type
_entity_poly.pdbx_seq_one_letter_code
_entity_poly.pdbx_strand_id
1 'polypeptide(L)' 'MNGSIRAELKPGMVVMIVLKKDQATGKLTKGIVKDILTKSPTHPHGIKVRLQSGQVGRVKQILD' A
#
# COMPACT_ATOMS: atom_id res chain seq x y z
N MET A 1 5.59 8.63 6.32
CA MET A 1 5.61 8.61 4.86
C MET A 1 4.28 8.16 4.32
N ASN A 2 3.89 8.66 3.16
CA ASN A 2 2.53 8.47 2.65
C ASN A 2 2.36 7.33 1.64
N GLY A 3 3.44 6.64 1.27
CA GLY A 3 3.34 5.49 0.36
C GLY A 3 3.13 5.83 -1.10
N SER A 4 3.33 7.08 -1.52
CA SER A 4 3.20 7.47 -2.92
C SER A 4 4.49 7.24 -3.73
N ILE A 5 5.59 6.92 -3.07
CA ILE A 5 6.90 6.74 -3.70
C ILE A 5 7.31 5.27 -3.58
N ARG A 6 7.44 4.59 -4.72
CA ARG A 6 7.74 3.16 -4.77
C ARG A 6 9.07 2.81 -4.10
N ALA A 7 10.08 3.66 -4.23
CA ALA A 7 11.40 3.40 -3.67
C ALA A 7 11.40 3.32 -2.13
N GLU A 8 10.36 3.86 -1.49
CA GLU A 8 10.23 3.83 -0.03
C GLU A 8 9.57 2.56 0.46
N LEU A 9 9.08 1.70 -0.44
CA LEU A 9 8.36 0.48 -0.10
C LEU A 9 9.20 -0.74 -0.44
N LYS A 10 9.17 -1.73 0.45
CA LYS A 10 9.85 -3.01 0.26
C LYS A 10 9.00 -4.13 0.83
N PRO A 11 9.10 -5.36 0.28
CA PRO A 11 8.46 -6.52 0.90
C PRO A 11 8.91 -6.66 2.35
N GLY A 12 7.97 -7.01 3.21
CA GLY A 12 8.22 -7.14 4.65
C GLY A 12 7.91 -5.90 5.47
N MET A 13 7.67 -4.77 4.84
CA MET A 13 7.33 -3.53 5.57
C MET A 13 5.88 -3.55 6.03
N VAL A 14 5.63 -2.92 7.17
CA VAL A 14 4.27 -2.76 7.71
C VAL A 14 3.69 -1.46 7.19
N VAL A 15 2.51 -1.55 6.60
CA VAL A 15 1.85 -0.40 5.96
C VAL A 15 0.36 -0.38 6.28
N MET A 16 -0.25 0.79 6.06
CA MET A 16 -1.70 0.93 6.04
C MET A 16 -2.11 1.15 4.60
N ILE A 17 -3.05 0.32 4.12
CA ILE A 17 -3.54 0.42 2.75
C ILE A 17 -5.04 0.69 2.74
N VAL A 18 -5.53 1.20 1.62
CA VAL A 18 -6.96 1.30 1.35
C VAL A 18 -7.34 0.22 0.33
N LEU A 19 -8.24 -0.68 0.71
CA LEU A 19 -8.75 -1.69 -0.19
C LEU A 19 -9.71 -1.06 -1.20
N LYS A 20 -9.87 -1.69 -2.36
CA LYS A 20 -10.77 -1.17 -3.41
C LYS A 20 -12.18 -0.94 -2.86
N LYS A 21 -12.68 -1.86 -2.06
CA LYS A 21 -14.03 -1.75 -1.46
C LYS A 21 -14.14 -0.62 -0.45
N ASP A 22 -13.02 -0.13 0.08
CA ASP A 22 -12.99 0.88 1.13
C ASP A 22 -12.59 2.27 0.62
N GLN A 23 -12.41 2.42 -0.69
CA GLN A 23 -11.97 3.70 -1.26
C GLN A 23 -12.96 4.83 -0.99
N ALA A 24 -14.26 4.52 -0.97
CA ALA A 24 -15.30 5.53 -0.75
C ALA A 24 -15.30 6.05 0.69
N THR A 25 -14.94 5.22 1.66
CA THR A 25 -14.93 5.59 3.07
C THR A 25 -13.55 5.97 3.59
N GLY A 26 -12.50 5.57 2.87
CA GLY A 26 -11.12 5.80 3.30
C GLY A 26 -10.66 4.90 4.44
N LYS A 27 -11.40 3.83 4.72
CA LYS A 27 -11.00 2.87 5.76
C LYS A 27 -9.65 2.26 5.43
N LEU A 28 -8.75 2.20 6.42
CA LEU A 28 -7.41 1.67 6.26
C LEU A 28 -7.30 0.26 6.82
N THR A 29 -6.48 -0.55 6.15
CA THR A 29 -6.17 -1.92 6.57
C THR A 29 -4.68 -2.04 6.78
N LYS A 30 -4.27 -2.46 7.98
CA LYS A 30 -2.86 -2.68 8.31
C LYS A 30 -2.42 -4.04 7.80
N GLY A 31 -1.21 -4.12 7.27
CA GLY A 31 -0.67 -5.39 6.83
C GLY A 31 0.81 -5.28 6.46
N ILE A 32 1.36 -6.43 6.08
CA ILE A 32 2.76 -6.55 5.70
C ILE A 32 2.85 -6.74 4.19
N VAL A 33 3.67 -5.92 3.54
CA VAL A 33 3.83 -5.96 2.09
C VAL A 33 4.45 -7.29 1.66
N LYS A 34 3.82 -7.95 0.70
CA LYS A 34 4.36 -9.13 0.03
C LYS A 34 4.92 -8.77 -1.34
N ASP A 35 4.11 -8.10 -2.17
CA ASP A 35 4.51 -7.70 -3.52
C ASP A 35 4.16 -6.25 -3.76
N ILE A 36 4.98 -5.57 -4.56
CA ILE A 36 4.70 -4.21 -5.02
C ILE A 36 4.21 -4.32 -6.46
N LEU A 37 2.95 -3.92 -6.69
CA LEU A 37 2.28 -4.12 -7.97
C LEU A 37 2.38 -2.90 -8.90
N THR A 38 2.60 -1.69 -8.36
CA THR A 38 2.78 -0.49 -9.17
C THR A 38 4.21 -0.46 -9.69
N LYS A 39 4.36 -0.35 -11.01
CA LYS A 39 5.68 -0.29 -11.64
C LYS A 39 6.25 1.11 -11.72
N SER A 40 5.39 2.12 -11.72
CA SER A 40 5.82 3.52 -11.77
C SER A 40 6.53 3.93 -10.48
N PRO A 41 7.51 4.84 -10.55
CA PRO A 41 8.22 5.29 -9.34
C PRO A 41 7.32 6.03 -8.35
N THR A 42 6.25 6.66 -8.84
CA THR A 42 5.29 7.37 -7.98
C THR A 42 3.87 7.13 -8.45
N HIS A 43 2.91 7.34 -7.54
CA HIS A 43 1.50 7.30 -7.89
C HIS A 43 0.73 8.25 -6.95
N PRO A 44 -0.13 9.13 -7.49
CA PRO A 44 -0.82 10.14 -6.66
C PRO A 44 -1.77 9.55 -5.63
N HIS A 45 -2.31 8.36 -5.88
CA HIS A 45 -3.23 7.69 -4.95
C HIS A 45 -2.53 6.63 -4.09
N GLY A 46 -1.21 6.56 -4.15
CA GLY A 46 -0.43 5.58 -3.42
C GLY A 46 -0.03 4.39 -4.27
N ILE A 47 1.07 3.76 -3.89
CA ILE A 47 1.59 2.59 -4.59
C ILE A 47 0.68 1.38 -4.28
N LYS A 48 0.29 0.66 -5.31
CA LYS A 48 -0.53 -0.54 -5.15
C LYS A 48 0.35 -1.71 -4.73
N VAL A 49 -0.04 -2.39 -3.67
CA VAL A 49 0.70 -3.53 -3.14
C VAL A 49 -0.23 -4.69 -2.84
N ARG A 50 0.35 -5.89 -2.75
CA ARG A 50 -0.33 -7.07 -2.21
C ARG A 50 0.26 -7.36 -0.84
N LEU A 51 -0.61 -7.56 0.15
CA LEU A 51 -0.19 -7.93 1.50
C LEU A 51 0.03 -9.44 1.60
N GLN A 52 0.74 -9.86 2.63
CA GLN A 52 0.96 -11.30 2.89
C GLN A 52 -0.35 -12.05 3.09
N SER A 53 -1.39 -11.35 3.55
CA SER A 53 -2.74 -11.92 3.68
C SER A 53 -3.45 -12.16 2.36
N GLY A 54 -2.89 -11.66 1.24
CA GLY A 54 -3.50 -11.75 -0.08
C GLY A 54 -4.35 -10.54 -0.45
N GLN A 55 -4.58 -9.62 0.48
CA GLN A 55 -5.34 -8.40 0.19
C GLN A 55 -4.51 -7.45 -0.67
N VAL A 56 -5.19 -6.74 -1.57
CA VAL A 56 -4.56 -5.80 -2.50
C VAL A 56 -5.16 -4.41 -2.28
N GLY A 57 -4.32 -3.40 -2.21
CA GLY A 57 -4.77 -2.02 -2.06
C GLY A 57 -3.64 -1.03 -2.27
N ARG A 58 -3.95 0.25 -2.10
CA ARG A 58 -2.97 1.32 -2.25
C ARG A 58 -2.47 1.77 -0.88
N VAL A 59 -1.15 1.93 -0.78
CA VAL A 59 -0.52 2.34 0.48
C VAL A 59 -0.85 3.80 0.75
N LYS A 60 -1.34 4.06 1.96
CA LYS A 60 -1.63 5.41 2.43
C LYS A 60 -0.66 5.86 3.51
N GLN A 61 -0.06 4.91 4.23
CA GLN A 61 0.88 5.22 5.30
C GLN A 61 1.88 4.08 5.44
N ILE A 62 3.12 4.43 5.67
CA ILE A 62 4.19 3.47 5.97
C ILE A 62 4.44 3.55 7.47
N LEU A 63 4.30 2.40 8.17
CA LEU A 63 4.47 2.34 9.63
C LEU A 63 5.86 1.89 10.03
N ASP A 64 6.58 1.29 9.09
CA ASP A 64 7.89 0.72 9.40
C ASP A 64 8.87 0.98 8.26
#